data_3f8526d8f3fe88d67ceccac495314d28
#
_entry.id   3f8526d8f3fe88d67ceccac495314d28
#
_cell.length_a   1.000
_cell.length_b   1.000
_cell.length_c   1.000
_cell.angle_alpha   90.00
_cell.angle_beta   90.00
_cell.angle_gamma   90.00
#
_symmetry.space_group_name_H-M   'P 1'
#
loop_
_entity.id
_entity.type
_entity.pdbx_description
1 polymer ?
#
loop_
_entity_poly.entity_id
_entity_poly.type
_entity_poly.pdbx_seq_one_letter_code
_entity_poly.pdbx_strand_id
1 'polypeptide(L)'
;MPADIPEPLFAKELWNSMSAGDGDVRISLKKDSSGKESIYAGAFLKNGDWLLIYQQSAEDAFADLDRSFFITTVIMTLGTAAVFFMAFALSRMIVIRTAKADEEKKLMGQKVVETGKLASIGELAAGVAHEINNPVAIMVEEAGWIGDLLEEKEFQDGKNLEEFKRALAQIQTQGRRCKDITFKLLSFARKTAAKEQDIQINYVIEELVALSAQRAKFSMVEVKTELGEGLPMVRVSISELQQVFLNLINNAIDAIGNKRGKLTLSTRAQNGFAVVDVTDTGSGIPAADLNRIFDPFFTTKAVGRGAGLGLSICYGIINKLGGRIEVVSTVDVGTTFSVYIPAAEDN
;
A
#
# COMPACT_ATOMS: atom_id res chain seq x y z
N MET A 1 -22.02 -59.85 59.59
CA MET A 1 -22.08 -61.28 59.26
C MET A 1 -20.67 -61.78 59.13
N PRO A 2 -20.26 -62.89 59.68
CA PRO A 2 -18.90 -63.36 59.62
C PRO A 2 -18.64 -63.68 58.13
N ALA A 3 -17.49 -63.27 57.61
CA ALA A 3 -17.01 -63.53 56.26
C ALA A 3 -17.03 -65.05 56.04
N ASP A 4 -17.58 -65.53 54.93
CA ASP A 4 -17.53 -66.92 54.49
C ASP A 4 -16.09 -67.41 54.55
N ILE A 5 -15.83 -68.35 55.44
CA ILE A 5 -14.53 -69.01 55.58
C ILE A 5 -14.43 -69.90 54.33
N PRO A 6 -13.50 -69.69 53.42
CA PRO A 6 -13.41 -70.53 52.23
C PRO A 6 -13.11 -71.96 52.60
N GLU A 7 -13.81 -72.89 51.93
CA GLU A 7 -13.53 -74.30 52.12
C GLU A 7 -12.05 -74.61 51.85
N PRO A 8 -11.49 -75.65 52.56
CA PRO A 8 -10.07 -75.98 52.42
C PRO A 8 -9.59 -76.27 50.98
N LEU A 9 -10.47 -76.74 50.10
CA LEU A 9 -10.22 -76.96 48.69
C LEU A 9 -10.03 -75.65 47.91
N PHE A 10 -10.88 -74.64 48.21
CA PHE A 10 -10.80 -73.35 47.62
C PHE A 10 -9.49 -72.57 48.04
N ALA A 11 -9.09 -72.74 49.27
CA ALA A 11 -7.84 -72.15 49.73
C ALA A 11 -6.62 -72.72 49.04
N LYS A 12 -6.62 -74.01 48.76
CA LYS A 12 -5.53 -74.70 48.08
C LYS A 12 -5.48 -74.37 46.58
N GLU A 13 -6.62 -74.29 45.91
CA GLU A 13 -6.71 -73.84 44.51
C GLU A 13 -6.32 -72.35 44.36
N LEU A 14 -6.76 -71.54 45.29
CA LEU A 14 -6.40 -70.10 45.33
C LEU A 14 -4.89 -69.94 45.51
N TRP A 15 -4.27 -70.66 46.45
CA TRP A 15 -2.83 -70.63 46.66
C TRP A 15 -2.03 -71.04 45.43
N ASN A 16 -2.43 -72.08 44.75
CA ASN A 16 -1.76 -72.52 43.55
C ASN A 16 -1.90 -71.61 42.35
N SER A 17 -2.91 -70.74 42.37
CA SER A 17 -3.15 -69.77 41.29
C SER A 17 -2.48 -68.40 41.58
N MET A 18 -1.94 -68.19 42.75
CA MET A 18 -1.27 -66.94 43.16
C MET A 18 0.14 -66.89 42.57
N SER A 19 0.52 -65.76 42.02
CA SER A 19 1.90 -65.45 41.57
C SER A 19 2.79 -65.26 42.80
N ALA A 20 4.05 -65.71 42.77
CA ALA A 20 5.03 -65.44 43.80
C ALA A 20 5.30 -63.93 43.89
N GLY A 21 5.04 -63.31 45.04
CA GLY A 21 5.43 -61.96 45.37
C GLY A 21 6.81 -61.90 46.01
N ASP A 22 7.24 -60.72 46.43
CA ASP A 22 8.48 -60.53 47.19
C ASP A 22 8.32 -61.10 48.58
N GLY A 23 9.02 -62.18 48.87
CA GLY A 23 8.88 -62.99 50.10
C GLY A 23 7.86 -64.13 49.98
N ASP A 24 7.46 -64.71 51.14
CA ASP A 24 6.50 -65.84 51.21
C ASP A 24 5.02 -65.43 50.98
N VAL A 25 4.76 -64.20 50.52
CA VAL A 25 3.41 -63.71 50.24
C VAL A 25 3.08 -63.85 48.75
N ARG A 26 1.94 -64.48 48.44
CA ARG A 26 1.43 -64.61 47.07
C ARG A 26 0.17 -63.79 46.88
N ILE A 27 0.01 -63.14 45.70
CA ILE A 27 -1.12 -62.27 45.37
C ILE A 27 -1.83 -62.83 44.14
N SER A 28 -3.16 -62.79 44.11
CA SER A 28 -3.98 -63.17 42.94
C SER A 28 -5.20 -62.26 42.85
N LEU A 29 -5.59 -61.90 41.66
CA LEU A 29 -6.85 -61.22 41.35
C LEU A 29 -7.85 -62.27 40.83
N LYS A 30 -8.94 -62.49 41.57
CA LYS A 30 -10.00 -63.43 41.16
C LYS A 30 -11.38 -62.87 41.46
N LYS A 31 -12.37 -63.37 40.71
CA LYS A 31 -13.77 -63.07 41.03
C LYS A 31 -14.20 -63.91 42.22
N ASP A 32 -14.84 -63.24 43.17
CA ASP A 32 -15.45 -63.89 44.34
C ASP A 32 -16.74 -64.65 43.94
N SER A 33 -17.37 -65.31 44.93
CA SER A 33 -18.62 -66.06 44.73
C SER A 33 -19.79 -65.16 44.26
N SER A 34 -19.69 -63.85 44.39
CA SER A 34 -20.68 -62.86 43.95
C SER A 34 -20.37 -62.27 42.54
N GLY A 35 -19.25 -62.69 41.90
CA GLY A 35 -18.82 -62.21 40.60
C GLY A 35 -18.02 -60.88 40.64
N LYS A 36 -17.72 -60.32 41.82
CA LYS A 36 -16.87 -59.12 42.00
C LYS A 36 -15.40 -59.54 41.97
N GLU A 37 -14.57 -58.71 41.37
CA GLU A 37 -13.14 -58.88 41.39
C GLU A 37 -12.59 -58.54 42.80
N SER A 38 -11.85 -59.49 43.38
CA SER A 38 -11.20 -59.35 44.67
C SER A 38 -9.72 -59.68 44.60
N ILE A 39 -8.93 -58.95 45.31
CA ILE A 39 -7.49 -59.21 45.53
C ILE A 39 -7.36 -60.14 46.70
N TYR A 40 -6.71 -61.23 46.47
CA TYR A 40 -6.38 -62.20 47.55
C TYR A 40 -4.87 -62.18 47.76
N ALA A 41 -4.45 -61.96 49.00
CA ALA A 41 -3.07 -62.10 49.43
C ALA A 41 -2.97 -63.25 50.40
N GLY A 42 -2.10 -64.21 50.15
CA GLY A 42 -1.92 -65.40 51.00
C GLY A 42 -0.48 -65.56 51.46
N ALA A 43 -0.30 -65.96 52.71
CA ALA A 43 1.01 -66.31 53.29
C ALA A 43 0.92 -67.52 54.18
N PHE A 44 1.92 -68.44 54.15
CA PHE A 44 2.06 -69.49 55.12
C PHE A 44 2.76 -69.01 56.42
N LEU A 45 2.19 -69.34 57.55
CA LEU A 45 2.74 -69.07 58.82
C LEU A 45 3.12 -70.40 59.59
N LYS A 46 3.97 -70.34 60.59
CA LYS A 46 4.42 -71.50 61.39
C LYS A 46 4.92 -72.66 60.54
N ASN A 47 5.95 -72.43 59.75
CA ASN A 47 6.55 -73.47 58.93
C ASN A 47 5.59 -74.23 57.95
N GLY A 48 4.47 -73.56 57.55
CA GLY A 48 3.51 -74.14 56.60
C GLY A 48 2.24 -74.69 57.21
N ASP A 49 2.09 -74.70 58.53
CA ASP A 49 0.91 -75.25 59.22
C ASP A 49 -0.34 -74.38 59.10
N TRP A 50 -0.14 -73.07 58.85
CA TRP A 50 -1.23 -72.08 58.81
C TRP A 50 -1.14 -71.30 57.55
N LEU A 51 -2.28 -71.11 56.82
CA LEU A 51 -2.43 -70.24 55.61
C LEU A 51 -3.26 -69.03 56.06
N LEU A 52 -2.66 -67.85 56.01
CA LEU A 52 -3.36 -66.59 56.16
C LEU A 52 -3.79 -66.11 54.80
N ILE A 53 -5.09 -65.89 54.60
CA ILE A 53 -5.64 -65.25 53.37
C ILE A 53 -6.27 -63.95 53.76
N TYR A 54 -5.81 -62.87 53.15
CA TYR A 54 -6.43 -61.56 53.18
C TYR A 54 -7.19 -61.33 51.88
N GLN A 55 -8.44 -60.92 51.97
CA GLN A 55 -9.28 -60.62 50.84
C GLN A 55 -9.69 -59.12 50.90
N GLN A 56 -9.53 -58.42 49.82
CA GLN A 56 -10.00 -57.04 49.65
C GLN A 56 -10.68 -56.89 48.28
N SER A 57 -11.79 -56.18 48.24
CA SER A 57 -12.42 -55.85 46.92
C SER A 57 -11.42 -55.04 46.07
N ALA A 58 -11.28 -55.42 44.79
CA ALA A 58 -10.45 -54.67 43.87
C ALA A 58 -10.95 -53.23 43.71
N GLU A 59 -12.28 -53.01 43.77
CA GLU A 59 -12.92 -51.72 43.73
C GLU A 59 -12.45 -50.81 44.90
N ASP A 60 -12.39 -51.33 46.12
CA ASP A 60 -11.90 -50.59 47.31
C ASP A 60 -10.38 -50.39 47.25
N ALA A 61 -9.64 -51.38 46.80
CA ALA A 61 -8.18 -51.31 46.71
C ALA A 61 -7.69 -50.27 45.68
N PHE A 62 -8.45 -50.10 44.57
CA PHE A 62 -8.10 -49.15 43.52
C PHE A 62 -8.88 -47.84 43.58
N ALA A 63 -9.87 -47.68 44.51
CA ALA A 63 -10.71 -46.47 44.61
C ALA A 63 -9.92 -45.18 44.71
N ASP A 64 -8.84 -45.18 45.49
CA ASP A 64 -7.98 -43.99 45.65
C ASP A 64 -7.16 -43.70 44.39
N LEU A 65 -6.76 -44.69 43.67
CA LEU A 65 -6.06 -44.55 42.36
C LEU A 65 -7.02 -43.97 41.32
N ASP A 66 -8.22 -44.51 41.19
CA ASP A 66 -9.23 -44.07 40.22
C ASP A 66 -9.63 -42.61 40.52
N ARG A 67 -9.81 -42.29 41.79
CA ARG A 67 -10.07 -40.91 42.23
C ARG A 67 -8.91 -39.95 41.85
N SER A 68 -7.68 -40.37 42.07
CA SER A 68 -6.49 -39.60 41.73
C SER A 68 -6.35 -39.41 40.22
N PHE A 69 -6.58 -40.45 39.43
CA PHE A 69 -6.60 -40.35 37.96
C PHE A 69 -7.69 -39.41 37.43
N PHE A 70 -8.91 -39.48 38.00
CA PHE A 70 -10.00 -38.63 37.63
C PHE A 70 -9.66 -37.15 37.92
N ILE A 71 -9.17 -36.84 39.13
CA ILE A 71 -8.79 -35.48 39.50
C ILE A 71 -7.67 -34.96 38.59
N THR A 72 -6.65 -35.77 38.34
CA THR A 72 -5.53 -35.38 37.47
C THR A 72 -6.01 -35.09 36.03
N THR A 73 -6.89 -35.94 35.48
CA THR A 73 -7.45 -35.76 34.15
C THR A 73 -8.28 -34.48 34.05
N VAL A 74 -9.10 -34.19 35.06
CA VAL A 74 -9.89 -32.96 35.14
C VAL A 74 -8.98 -31.72 35.20
N ILE A 75 -7.94 -31.74 36.04
CA ILE A 75 -6.98 -30.64 36.13
C ILE A 75 -6.26 -30.41 34.77
N MET A 76 -5.80 -31.48 34.13
CA MET A 76 -5.12 -31.39 32.85
C MET A 76 -6.05 -30.85 31.75
N THR A 77 -7.30 -31.31 31.68
CA THR A 77 -8.28 -30.83 30.69
C THR A 77 -8.65 -29.37 30.89
N LEU A 78 -8.89 -28.96 32.14
CA LEU A 78 -9.15 -27.54 32.49
C LEU A 78 -7.94 -26.66 32.20
N GLY A 79 -6.74 -27.13 32.54
CA GLY A 79 -5.49 -26.40 32.26
C GLY A 79 -5.25 -26.20 30.79
N THR A 80 -5.41 -27.24 29.96
CA THR A 80 -5.27 -27.14 28.50
C THR A 80 -6.34 -26.23 27.90
N ALA A 81 -7.59 -26.32 28.32
CA ALA A 81 -8.67 -25.46 27.87
C ALA A 81 -8.39 -23.98 28.21
N ALA A 82 -7.88 -23.70 29.41
CA ALA A 82 -7.51 -22.34 29.81
C ALA A 82 -6.37 -21.76 28.97
N VAL A 83 -5.35 -22.56 28.64
CA VAL A 83 -4.24 -22.14 27.76
C VAL A 83 -4.76 -21.84 26.36
N PHE A 84 -5.61 -22.68 25.78
CA PHE A 84 -6.21 -22.44 24.46
C PHE A 84 -7.07 -21.18 24.46
N PHE A 85 -7.90 -20.98 25.49
CA PHE A 85 -8.74 -19.79 25.60
C PHE A 85 -7.88 -18.51 25.71
N MET A 86 -6.83 -18.55 26.51
CA MET A 86 -5.92 -17.41 26.66
C MET A 86 -5.17 -17.11 25.37
N ALA A 87 -4.67 -18.13 24.65
CA ALA A 87 -4.01 -17.96 23.36
C ALA A 87 -4.96 -17.36 22.31
N PHE A 88 -6.21 -17.83 22.27
CA PHE A 88 -7.24 -17.30 21.38
C PHE A 88 -7.58 -15.83 21.70
N ALA A 89 -7.76 -15.51 23.00
CA ALA A 89 -8.06 -14.14 23.42
C ALA A 89 -6.91 -13.18 23.10
N LEU A 90 -5.66 -13.58 23.34
CA LEU A 90 -4.47 -12.79 22.99
C LEU A 90 -4.33 -12.60 21.49
N SER A 91 -4.51 -13.65 20.70
CA SER A 91 -4.46 -13.57 19.24
C SER A 91 -5.51 -12.58 18.70
N ARG A 92 -6.74 -12.69 19.19
CA ARG A 92 -7.82 -11.77 18.79
C ARG A 92 -7.54 -10.32 19.19
N MET A 93 -6.98 -10.10 20.38
CA MET A 93 -6.59 -8.77 20.85
C MET A 93 -5.49 -8.16 19.98
N ILE A 94 -4.48 -8.94 19.60
CA ILE A 94 -3.38 -8.49 18.72
C ILE A 94 -3.93 -8.10 17.36
N VAL A 95 -4.77 -8.94 16.72
CA VAL A 95 -5.35 -8.66 15.41
C VAL A 95 -6.16 -7.36 15.42
N ILE A 96 -6.99 -7.15 16.45
CA ILE A 96 -7.80 -5.92 16.58
C ILE A 96 -6.89 -4.69 16.78
N ARG A 97 -5.84 -4.80 17.60
CA ARG A 97 -4.91 -3.68 17.83
C ARG A 97 -4.08 -3.33 16.59
N THR A 98 -3.58 -4.32 15.86
CA THR A 98 -2.83 -4.08 14.62
C THR A 98 -3.71 -3.45 13.55
N ALA A 99 -4.96 -3.93 13.36
CA ALA A 99 -5.90 -3.32 12.42
C ALA A 99 -6.20 -1.84 12.75
N LYS A 100 -6.42 -1.52 14.04
CA LYS A 100 -6.60 -0.11 14.47
C LYS A 100 -5.34 0.74 14.25
N ALA A 101 -4.17 0.22 14.57
CA ALA A 101 -2.91 0.93 14.39
C ALA A 101 -2.63 1.22 12.89
N ASP A 102 -2.98 0.29 12.00
CA ASP A 102 -2.84 0.48 10.56
C ASP A 102 -3.82 1.53 10.02
N GLU A 103 -5.05 1.56 10.54
CA GLU A 103 -6.03 2.60 10.18
C GLU A 103 -5.59 3.99 10.65
N GLU A 104 -5.13 4.10 11.91
CA GLU A 104 -4.57 5.35 12.45
C GLU A 104 -3.34 5.82 11.68
N LYS A 105 -2.47 4.89 11.28
CA LYS A 105 -1.28 5.18 10.46
C LYS A 105 -1.64 5.68 9.07
N LYS A 106 -2.68 5.10 8.43
CA LYS A 106 -3.23 5.59 7.16
C LYS A 106 -3.79 7.01 7.30
N LEU A 107 -4.60 7.26 8.33
CA LEU A 107 -5.18 8.58 8.60
C LEU A 107 -4.09 9.62 8.92
N MET A 108 -3.08 9.23 9.70
CA MET A 108 -1.95 10.11 10.01
C MET A 108 -1.10 10.41 8.77
N GLY A 109 -0.85 9.42 7.91
CA GLY A 109 -0.19 9.62 6.63
C GLY A 109 -0.95 10.59 5.72
N GLN A 110 -2.28 10.49 5.65
CA GLN A 110 -3.12 11.44 4.92
C GLN A 110 -3.05 12.85 5.49
N LYS A 111 -3.07 13.00 6.83
CA LYS A 111 -2.91 14.30 7.50
C LYS A 111 -1.54 14.92 7.27
N VAL A 112 -0.47 14.13 7.31
CA VAL A 112 0.89 14.62 7.03
C VAL A 112 1.00 15.12 5.59
N VAL A 113 0.43 14.39 4.63
CA VAL A 113 0.38 14.84 3.23
C VAL A 113 -0.47 16.12 3.08
N GLU A 114 -1.61 16.21 3.76
CA GLU A 114 -2.47 17.39 3.72
C GLU A 114 -1.80 18.61 4.39
N THR A 115 -1.16 18.42 5.54
CA THR A 115 -0.41 19.48 6.24
C THR A 115 0.83 19.88 5.45
N GLY A 116 1.54 18.94 4.83
CA GLY A 116 2.65 19.21 3.92
C GLY A 116 2.22 20.01 2.69
N LYS A 117 1.04 19.71 2.12
CA LYS A 117 0.45 20.51 1.03
C LYS A 117 0.12 21.95 1.50
N LEU A 118 -0.47 22.11 2.69
CA LEU A 118 -0.79 23.43 3.24
C LEU A 118 0.47 24.22 3.59
N ALA A 119 1.49 23.61 4.15
CA ALA A 119 2.78 24.24 4.43
C ALA A 119 3.48 24.64 3.11
N SER A 120 3.49 23.78 2.12
CA SER A 120 3.97 24.09 0.77
C SER A 120 3.19 25.24 0.13
N ILE A 121 1.86 25.31 0.28
CA ILE A 121 1.04 26.43 -0.20
C ILE A 121 1.40 27.73 0.53
N GLY A 122 1.70 27.67 1.84
CA GLY A 122 2.10 28.86 2.63
C GLY A 122 3.47 29.40 2.21
N GLU A 123 4.43 28.53 2.02
CA GLU A 123 5.78 28.88 1.52
C GLU A 123 5.72 29.37 0.07
N LEU A 124 4.78 28.84 -0.69
CA LEU A 124 4.47 29.19 -2.07
C LEU A 124 3.72 30.48 -2.26
N ALA A 125 2.88 30.88 -1.32
CA ALA A 125 2.08 32.10 -1.45
C ALA A 125 2.97 33.31 -1.76
N ALA A 126 4.18 33.35 -1.22
CA ALA A 126 5.16 34.39 -1.52
C ALA A 126 5.75 34.26 -2.94
N GLY A 127 6.14 33.07 -3.37
CA GLY A 127 6.69 32.83 -4.71
C GLY A 127 5.66 33.00 -5.82
N VAL A 128 4.45 32.49 -5.60
CA VAL A 128 3.32 32.64 -6.54
C VAL A 128 2.85 34.08 -6.63
N ALA A 129 2.76 34.80 -5.50
CA ALA A 129 2.45 36.22 -5.51
C ALA A 129 3.50 36.99 -6.35
N HIS A 130 4.78 36.61 -6.23
CA HIS A 130 5.83 37.22 -7.02
C HIS A 130 5.70 36.87 -8.51
N GLU A 131 5.41 35.62 -8.85
CA GLU A 131 5.22 35.18 -10.24
C GLU A 131 3.95 35.70 -10.90
N ILE A 132 2.89 35.98 -10.14
CA ILE A 132 1.67 36.63 -10.65
C ILE A 132 1.88 38.13 -10.75
N ASN A 133 2.53 38.79 -9.75
CA ASN A 133 2.76 40.22 -9.76
C ASN A 133 3.65 40.66 -10.91
N ASN A 134 4.64 39.84 -11.33
CA ASN A 134 5.51 40.18 -12.45
C ASN A 134 4.73 40.42 -13.75
N PRO A 135 3.92 39.44 -14.28
CA PRO A 135 3.15 39.66 -15.50
C PRO A 135 2.07 40.73 -15.34
N VAL A 136 1.53 40.95 -14.13
CA VAL A 136 0.58 42.03 -13.85
C VAL A 136 1.29 43.39 -13.96
N ALA A 137 2.50 43.52 -13.39
CA ALA A 137 3.29 44.76 -13.52
C ALA A 137 3.58 45.09 -14.98
N ILE A 138 3.99 44.12 -15.80
CA ILE A 138 4.21 44.30 -17.25
C ILE A 138 2.91 44.72 -17.94
N MET A 139 1.77 44.08 -17.60
CA MET A 139 0.48 44.49 -18.21
C MET A 139 0.10 45.92 -17.86
N VAL A 140 0.35 46.38 -16.60
CA VAL A 140 0.07 47.73 -16.17
C VAL A 140 1.00 48.74 -16.87
N GLU A 141 2.28 48.42 -16.99
CA GLU A 141 3.27 49.21 -17.70
C GLU A 141 2.93 49.39 -19.19
N GLU A 142 2.63 48.28 -19.89
CA GLU A 142 2.23 48.32 -21.29
C GLU A 142 0.88 49.02 -21.50
N ALA A 143 -0.06 48.90 -20.56
CA ALA A 143 -1.32 49.64 -20.61
C ALA A 143 -1.11 51.16 -20.39
N GLY A 144 -0.16 51.55 -19.50
CA GLY A 144 0.26 52.93 -19.33
C GLY A 144 0.87 53.50 -20.62
N TRP A 145 1.80 52.75 -21.20
CA TRP A 145 2.41 53.11 -22.49
C TRP A 145 1.37 53.32 -23.61
N ILE A 146 0.36 52.46 -23.69
CA ILE A 146 -0.76 52.67 -24.62
C ILE A 146 -1.51 53.96 -24.33
N GLY A 147 -1.73 54.28 -23.03
CA GLY A 147 -2.36 55.53 -22.61
C GLY A 147 -1.56 56.76 -23.10
N ASP A 148 -0.25 56.75 -22.87
CA ASP A 148 0.65 57.83 -23.29
C ASP A 148 0.66 58.03 -24.83
N LEU A 149 0.71 56.91 -25.58
CA LEU A 149 0.64 56.92 -27.04
C LEU A 149 -0.68 57.51 -27.59
N LEU A 150 -1.80 57.30 -26.88
CA LEU A 150 -3.11 57.83 -27.24
C LEU A 150 -3.21 59.35 -27.03
N GLU A 151 -2.41 59.93 -26.14
CA GLU A 151 -2.36 61.38 -25.90
C GLU A 151 -1.48 62.14 -26.89
N GLU A 152 -0.59 61.44 -27.64
CA GLU A 152 0.28 62.05 -28.62
C GLU A 152 -0.47 62.40 -29.93
N LYS A 153 -0.26 63.65 -30.40
CA LYS A 153 -0.89 64.16 -31.65
C LYS A 153 -0.47 63.38 -32.88
N GLU A 154 0.65 62.66 -32.84
CA GLU A 154 1.20 61.88 -33.94
C GLU A 154 0.55 60.47 -34.09
N PHE A 155 -0.37 60.10 -33.20
CA PHE A 155 -1.10 58.81 -33.29
C PHE A 155 -1.89 58.70 -34.61
N GLN A 156 -2.27 59.82 -35.23
CA GLN A 156 -2.99 59.90 -36.48
C GLN A 156 -2.12 59.59 -37.72
N ASP A 157 -0.80 59.63 -37.62
CA ASP A 157 0.13 59.43 -38.74
C ASP A 157 0.69 58.01 -38.86
N GLY A 158 0.15 57.04 -38.15
CA GLY A 158 0.46 55.62 -38.30
C GLY A 158 1.77 55.11 -37.71
N LYS A 159 2.67 55.98 -37.26
CA LYS A 159 3.95 55.59 -36.62
C LYS A 159 3.77 54.89 -35.28
N ASN A 160 2.82 55.29 -34.47
CA ASN A 160 2.56 54.75 -33.14
C ASN A 160 1.66 53.50 -33.18
N LEU A 161 1.03 53.18 -34.30
CA LEU A 161 0.12 52.02 -34.45
C LEU A 161 0.84 50.68 -34.26
N GLU A 162 2.08 50.55 -34.73
CA GLU A 162 2.84 49.34 -34.55
C GLU A 162 3.30 49.10 -33.08
N GLU A 163 3.68 50.20 -32.40
CA GLU A 163 3.98 50.13 -30.97
C GLU A 163 2.74 49.83 -30.12
N PHE A 164 1.60 50.43 -30.47
CA PHE A 164 0.31 50.10 -29.85
C PHE A 164 -0.06 48.62 -29.98
N LYS A 165 0.07 48.08 -31.20
CA LYS A 165 -0.16 46.63 -31.48
C LYS A 165 0.79 45.77 -30.68
N ARG A 166 2.06 46.12 -30.57
CA ARG A 166 3.08 45.43 -29.76
C ARG A 166 2.70 45.43 -28.29
N ALA A 167 2.36 46.57 -27.71
CA ALA A 167 1.97 46.70 -26.31
C ALA A 167 0.69 45.88 -26.02
N LEU A 168 -0.31 45.93 -26.88
CA LEU A 168 -1.52 45.13 -26.77
C LEU A 168 -1.24 43.63 -26.82
N ALA A 169 -0.36 43.17 -27.73
CA ALA A 169 0.06 41.78 -27.82
C ALA A 169 0.80 41.32 -26.55
N GLN A 170 1.61 42.20 -25.94
CA GLN A 170 2.29 41.96 -24.68
C GLN A 170 1.28 41.77 -23.52
N ILE A 171 0.33 42.68 -23.37
CA ILE A 171 -0.75 42.58 -22.37
C ILE A 171 -1.50 41.26 -22.50
N GLN A 172 -1.92 40.86 -23.72
CA GLN A 172 -2.59 39.62 -23.96
C GLN A 172 -1.74 38.38 -23.59
N THR A 173 -0.43 38.44 -23.87
CA THR A 173 0.52 37.38 -23.55
C THR A 173 0.69 37.22 -22.05
N GLN A 174 0.84 38.32 -21.31
CA GLN A 174 0.97 38.31 -19.87
C GLN A 174 -0.34 37.89 -19.17
N GLY A 175 -1.50 38.30 -19.71
CA GLY A 175 -2.80 37.82 -19.24
C GLY A 175 -3.00 36.32 -19.37
N ARG A 176 -2.58 35.73 -20.49
CA ARG A 176 -2.56 34.26 -20.67
C ARG A 176 -1.64 33.60 -19.67
N ARG A 177 -0.46 34.17 -19.42
CA ARG A 177 0.50 33.65 -18.44
C ARG A 177 -0.05 33.65 -17.02
N CYS A 178 -0.71 34.74 -16.57
CA CYS A 178 -1.40 34.78 -15.28
C CYS A 178 -2.47 33.69 -15.18
N LYS A 179 -3.27 33.50 -16.23
CA LYS A 179 -4.29 32.45 -16.29
C LYS A 179 -3.68 31.06 -16.13
N ASP A 180 -2.54 30.78 -16.79
CA ASP A 180 -1.86 29.49 -16.69
C ASP A 180 -1.28 29.24 -15.29
N ILE A 181 -0.71 30.25 -14.64
CA ILE A 181 -0.19 30.17 -13.27
C ILE A 181 -1.34 29.90 -12.29
N THR A 182 -2.43 30.66 -12.37
CA THR A 182 -3.60 30.48 -11.51
C THR A 182 -4.28 29.13 -11.72
N PHE A 183 -4.36 28.65 -12.97
CA PHE A 183 -4.90 27.32 -13.27
C PHE A 183 -4.05 26.20 -12.67
N LYS A 184 -2.71 26.28 -12.79
CA LYS A 184 -1.77 25.33 -12.18
C LYS A 184 -1.88 25.31 -10.66
N LEU A 185 -2.00 26.50 -10.03
CA LEU A 185 -2.18 26.62 -8.59
C LEU A 185 -3.51 26.02 -8.11
N LEU A 186 -4.60 26.31 -8.81
CA LEU A 186 -5.93 25.78 -8.51
C LEU A 186 -5.99 24.25 -8.71
N SER A 187 -5.32 23.73 -9.73
CA SER A 187 -5.25 22.27 -9.94
C SER A 187 -4.46 21.56 -8.84
N PHE A 188 -3.46 22.21 -8.26
CA PHE A 188 -2.72 21.71 -7.10
C PHE A 188 -3.54 21.76 -5.80
N ALA A 189 -4.33 22.84 -5.60
CA ALA A 189 -5.14 23.05 -4.40
C ALA A 189 -6.48 22.29 -4.43
N ARG A 190 -6.97 21.89 -5.59
CA ARG A 190 -8.30 21.31 -5.74
C ARG A 190 -8.30 19.86 -5.28
N LYS A 191 -9.01 19.61 -4.17
CA LYS A 191 -9.47 18.30 -3.72
C LYS A 191 -10.64 17.90 -4.64
N THR A 192 -10.36 17.52 -5.89
CA THR A 192 -11.42 16.97 -6.72
C THR A 192 -11.63 15.53 -6.26
N ALA A 193 -12.82 15.26 -5.71
CA ALA A 193 -13.34 13.90 -5.61
C ALA A 193 -13.55 13.38 -7.04
N ALA A 194 -12.46 13.05 -7.70
CA ALA A 194 -12.48 12.53 -9.03
C ALA A 194 -13.00 11.09 -8.93
N LYS A 195 -14.13 10.81 -9.60
CA LYS A 195 -14.74 9.49 -9.62
C LYS A 195 -13.75 8.53 -10.29
N GLU A 196 -13.23 7.58 -9.53
CA GLU A 196 -12.41 6.50 -10.06
C GLU A 196 -13.28 5.56 -10.89
N GLN A 197 -12.75 5.12 -12.02
CA GLN A 197 -13.41 4.18 -12.91
C GLN A 197 -12.37 3.28 -13.57
N ASP A 198 -12.80 2.12 -14.00
CA ASP A 198 -11.96 1.18 -14.73
C ASP A 198 -11.82 1.65 -16.18
N ILE A 199 -10.60 1.93 -16.61
CA ILE A 199 -10.29 2.48 -17.92
C ILE A 199 -9.18 1.69 -18.62
N GLN A 200 -9.25 1.70 -19.94
CA GLN A 200 -8.18 1.21 -20.81
C GLN A 200 -7.22 2.37 -21.12
N ILE A 201 -5.97 2.24 -20.69
CA ILE A 201 -4.97 3.31 -20.80
C ILE A 201 -4.76 3.80 -22.23
N ASN A 202 -4.77 2.89 -23.22
CA ASN A 202 -4.53 3.25 -24.61
C ASN A 202 -5.47 4.33 -25.12
N TYR A 203 -6.76 4.29 -24.74
CA TYR A 203 -7.73 5.33 -25.13
C TYR A 203 -7.35 6.73 -24.62
N VAL A 204 -6.86 6.80 -23.37
CA VAL A 204 -6.42 8.06 -22.80
C VAL A 204 -5.18 8.60 -23.52
N ILE A 205 -4.23 7.72 -23.83
CA ILE A 205 -3.01 8.11 -24.56
C ILE A 205 -3.34 8.60 -25.97
N GLU A 206 -4.21 7.91 -26.72
CA GLU A 206 -4.64 8.32 -28.05
C GLU A 206 -5.31 9.70 -28.04
N GLU A 207 -6.22 9.94 -27.08
CA GLU A 207 -6.87 11.24 -26.91
C GLU A 207 -5.86 12.36 -26.63
N LEU A 208 -4.89 12.11 -25.74
CA LEU A 208 -3.88 13.10 -25.37
C LEU A 208 -2.88 13.40 -26.50
N VAL A 209 -2.54 12.39 -27.29
CA VAL A 209 -1.72 12.57 -28.51
C VAL A 209 -2.46 13.44 -29.51
N ALA A 210 -3.75 13.19 -29.75
CA ALA A 210 -4.56 14.01 -30.63
C ALA A 210 -4.65 15.48 -30.14
N LEU A 211 -4.85 15.70 -28.83
CA LEU A 211 -4.88 17.04 -28.23
C LEU A 211 -3.53 17.76 -28.32
N SER A 212 -2.42 17.02 -28.26
CA SER A 212 -1.07 17.59 -28.27
C SER A 212 -0.51 17.76 -29.70
N ALA A 213 -1.15 17.19 -30.70
CA ALA A 213 -0.66 17.15 -32.10
C ALA A 213 -0.38 18.53 -32.68
N GLN A 214 -1.25 19.52 -32.42
CA GLN A 214 -1.07 20.89 -32.94
C GLN A 214 0.16 21.55 -32.31
N ARG A 215 0.36 21.39 -31.00
CA ARG A 215 1.53 21.94 -30.25
C ARG A 215 2.82 21.28 -30.76
N ALA A 216 2.82 19.94 -30.87
CA ALA A 216 3.96 19.20 -31.40
C ALA A 216 4.36 19.64 -32.80
N LYS A 217 3.37 19.84 -33.67
CA LYS A 217 3.60 20.35 -35.04
C LYS A 217 4.24 21.73 -35.06
N PHE A 218 3.78 22.67 -34.22
CA PHE A 218 4.39 24.00 -34.09
C PHE A 218 5.83 23.94 -33.59
N SER A 219 6.15 22.97 -32.73
CA SER A 219 7.48 22.77 -32.16
C SER A 219 8.35 21.83 -33.01
N MET A 220 7.94 21.46 -34.22
CA MET A 220 8.65 20.54 -35.14
C MET A 220 8.95 19.17 -34.51
N VAL A 221 8.09 18.70 -33.61
CA VAL A 221 8.22 17.41 -32.91
C VAL A 221 7.36 16.35 -33.64
N GLU A 222 7.99 15.26 -34.05
CA GLU A 222 7.29 14.07 -34.54
C GLU A 222 6.78 13.25 -33.36
N VAL A 223 5.46 13.02 -33.30
CA VAL A 223 4.85 12.17 -32.28
C VAL A 223 4.59 10.78 -32.85
N LYS A 224 5.11 9.76 -32.18
CA LYS A 224 4.89 8.34 -32.49
C LYS A 224 4.22 7.63 -31.33
N THR A 225 3.27 6.73 -31.63
CA THR A 225 2.64 5.85 -30.65
C THR A 225 2.99 4.40 -30.96
N GLU A 226 3.31 3.63 -29.91
CA GLU A 226 3.60 2.19 -29.97
C GLU A 226 2.79 1.53 -28.84
N LEU A 227 1.48 1.38 -29.06
CA LEU A 227 0.55 0.92 -28.05
C LEU A 227 0.49 -0.61 -28.05
N GLY A 228 0.81 -1.21 -26.88
CA GLY A 228 0.73 -2.64 -26.67
C GLY A 228 -0.71 -3.14 -26.62
N GLU A 229 -0.91 -4.40 -26.96
CA GLU A 229 -2.19 -5.10 -26.84
C GLU A 229 -2.31 -5.80 -25.48
N GLY A 230 -3.54 -6.06 -25.02
CA GLY A 230 -3.78 -6.85 -23.82
C GLY A 230 -3.39 -6.17 -22.50
N LEU A 231 -3.37 -4.83 -22.44
CA LEU A 231 -3.12 -4.11 -21.20
C LEU A 231 -4.25 -4.37 -20.19
N PRO A 232 -3.92 -4.50 -18.90
CA PRO A 232 -4.95 -4.60 -17.87
C PRO A 232 -5.74 -3.28 -17.77
N MET A 233 -7.00 -3.39 -17.34
CA MET A 233 -7.77 -2.22 -16.90
C MET A 233 -7.13 -1.62 -15.67
N VAL A 234 -7.22 -0.30 -15.52
CA VAL A 234 -6.71 0.42 -14.35
C VAL A 234 -7.81 1.24 -13.71
N ARG A 235 -7.90 1.23 -12.37
CA ARG A 235 -8.90 1.98 -11.61
C ARG A 235 -8.35 3.34 -11.21
N VAL A 236 -8.72 4.36 -11.96
CA VAL A 236 -8.17 5.72 -11.82
C VAL A 236 -9.20 6.78 -12.20
N SER A 237 -8.91 8.03 -11.83
CA SER A 237 -9.60 9.19 -12.37
C SER A 237 -9.00 9.56 -13.74
N ILE A 238 -9.83 9.65 -14.78
CA ILE A 238 -9.40 10.09 -16.12
C ILE A 238 -8.70 11.44 -16.05
N SER A 239 -9.24 12.41 -15.30
CA SER A 239 -8.66 13.75 -15.21
C SER A 239 -7.29 13.77 -14.53
N GLU A 240 -7.07 12.94 -13.49
CA GLU A 240 -5.75 12.80 -12.86
C GLU A 240 -4.75 12.17 -13.83
N LEU A 241 -5.16 11.15 -14.58
CA LEU A 241 -4.31 10.48 -15.56
C LEU A 241 -3.97 11.40 -16.74
N GLN A 242 -4.97 12.11 -17.27
CA GLN A 242 -4.76 13.13 -18.29
C GLN A 242 -3.76 14.21 -17.84
N GLN A 243 -3.85 14.66 -16.59
CA GLN A 243 -2.93 15.62 -16.01
C GLN A 243 -1.49 15.10 -15.97
N VAL A 244 -1.29 13.82 -15.57
CA VAL A 244 0.04 13.20 -15.55
C VAL A 244 0.64 13.19 -16.95
N PHE A 245 -0.07 12.61 -17.92
CA PHE A 245 0.51 12.44 -19.26
C PHE A 245 0.64 13.76 -20.04
N LEU A 246 -0.29 14.71 -19.87
CA LEU A 246 -0.13 16.06 -20.45
C LEU A 246 1.11 16.77 -19.90
N ASN A 247 1.40 16.64 -18.60
CA ASN A 247 2.60 17.21 -18.03
C ASN A 247 3.87 16.57 -18.63
N LEU A 248 3.90 15.25 -18.77
CA LEU A 248 5.05 14.54 -19.35
C LEU A 248 5.24 14.87 -20.84
N ILE A 249 4.16 14.85 -21.62
CA ILE A 249 4.17 15.22 -23.04
C ILE A 249 4.65 16.67 -23.22
N ASN A 250 4.13 17.58 -22.44
CA ASN A 250 4.54 18.98 -22.50
C ASN A 250 6.01 19.18 -22.11
N ASN A 251 6.49 18.45 -21.10
CA ASN A 251 7.90 18.50 -20.72
C ASN A 251 8.80 17.94 -21.82
N ALA A 252 8.40 16.87 -22.48
CA ALA A 252 9.11 16.30 -23.62
C ALA A 252 9.20 17.27 -24.80
N ILE A 253 8.08 17.90 -25.19
CA ILE A 253 8.06 18.92 -26.26
C ILE A 253 8.96 20.11 -25.90
N ASP A 254 8.91 20.57 -24.65
CA ASP A 254 9.76 21.67 -24.18
C ASP A 254 11.24 21.30 -24.16
N ALA A 255 11.59 20.04 -23.82
CA ALA A 255 12.98 19.55 -23.80
C ALA A 255 13.57 19.42 -25.23
N ILE A 256 12.75 19.06 -26.20
CA ILE A 256 13.14 19.04 -27.62
C ILE A 256 13.35 20.49 -28.13
N GLY A 257 12.52 21.42 -27.67
CA GLY A 257 12.63 22.83 -28.01
C GLY A 257 12.34 23.10 -29.50
N ASN A 258 13.11 24.01 -30.12
CA ASN A 258 12.94 24.42 -31.53
C ASN A 258 13.76 23.53 -32.50
N LYS A 259 14.23 22.38 -32.08
CA LYS A 259 14.94 21.42 -32.94
C LYS A 259 13.97 20.37 -33.45
N ARG A 260 14.28 19.78 -34.61
CA ARG A 260 13.57 18.57 -35.04
C ARG A 260 13.85 17.45 -34.02
N GLY A 261 12.80 16.87 -33.49
CA GLY A 261 12.93 15.78 -32.53
C GLY A 261 11.72 14.86 -32.54
N LYS A 262 11.78 13.82 -31.74
CA LYS A 262 10.78 12.77 -31.68
C LYS A 262 10.29 12.58 -30.25
N LEU A 263 8.98 12.45 -30.11
CA LEU A 263 8.29 12.04 -28.89
C LEU A 263 7.62 10.69 -29.15
N THR A 264 8.01 9.66 -28.41
CA THR A 264 7.40 8.33 -28.55
C THR A 264 6.63 8.01 -27.27
N LEU A 265 5.36 7.62 -27.42
CA LEU A 265 4.55 7.07 -26.34
C LEU A 265 4.36 5.58 -26.59
N SER A 266 4.80 4.74 -25.66
CA SER A 266 4.59 3.31 -25.76
C SER A 266 3.92 2.76 -24.52
N THR A 267 3.13 1.69 -24.67
CA THR A 267 2.44 1.04 -23.57
C THR A 267 2.72 -0.45 -23.56
N ARG A 268 2.84 -1.03 -22.37
CA ARG A 268 3.02 -2.47 -22.18
C ARG A 268 2.42 -2.94 -20.85
N ALA A 269 2.09 -4.24 -20.77
CA ALA A 269 1.75 -4.89 -19.51
C ALA A 269 3.01 -5.48 -18.86
N GLN A 270 3.24 -5.26 -17.58
CA GLN A 270 4.39 -5.78 -16.87
C GLN A 270 4.07 -6.04 -15.39
N ASN A 271 4.16 -7.30 -14.95
CA ASN A 271 4.04 -7.69 -13.53
C ASN A 271 2.81 -7.11 -12.81
N GLY A 272 1.63 -7.15 -13.43
CA GLY A 272 0.39 -6.61 -12.86
C GLY A 272 0.25 -5.09 -12.95
N PHE A 273 1.11 -4.43 -13.73
CA PHE A 273 1.04 -3.00 -14.02
C PHE A 273 0.76 -2.78 -15.50
N ALA A 274 -0.02 -1.75 -15.78
CA ALA A 274 0.01 -1.09 -17.09
C ALA A 274 1.14 -0.05 -17.04
N VAL A 275 2.08 -0.14 -17.98
CA VAL A 275 3.25 0.73 -18.05
C VAL A 275 3.14 1.61 -19.27
N VAL A 276 3.33 2.91 -19.08
CA VAL A 276 3.39 3.89 -20.17
C VAL A 276 4.76 4.54 -20.17
N ASP A 277 5.49 4.41 -21.26
CA ASP A 277 6.75 5.11 -21.47
C ASP A 277 6.52 6.35 -22.33
N VAL A 278 7.05 7.48 -21.87
CA VAL A 278 7.10 8.75 -22.59
C VAL A 278 8.56 9.06 -22.85
N THR A 279 8.98 8.88 -24.10
CA THR A 279 10.39 9.01 -24.52
C THR A 279 10.54 10.21 -25.46
N ASP A 280 11.43 11.12 -25.11
CA ASP A 280 11.82 12.26 -25.94
C ASP A 280 13.28 12.19 -26.40
N THR A 281 13.59 12.89 -27.48
CA THR A 281 14.96 13.10 -27.99
C THR A 281 15.45 14.52 -27.70
N GLY A 282 15.07 15.04 -26.53
CA GLY A 282 15.40 16.40 -26.11
C GLY A 282 16.79 16.53 -25.49
N SER A 283 16.97 17.61 -24.74
CA SER A 283 18.25 17.96 -24.09
C SER A 283 18.70 16.96 -23.01
N GLY A 284 17.81 16.06 -22.56
CA GLY A 284 18.07 15.19 -21.44
C GLY A 284 18.18 15.93 -20.09
N ILE A 285 18.45 15.17 -19.03
CA ILE A 285 18.52 15.64 -17.65
C ILE A 285 19.91 15.23 -17.07
N PRO A 286 20.67 16.17 -16.51
CA PRO A 286 21.93 15.84 -15.84
C PRO A 286 21.74 14.86 -14.68
N ALA A 287 22.66 13.92 -14.49
CA ALA A 287 22.59 12.93 -13.40
C ALA A 287 22.48 13.56 -12.00
N ALA A 288 23.10 14.73 -11.80
CA ALA A 288 23.03 15.49 -10.55
C ALA A 288 21.59 15.97 -10.22
N ASP A 289 20.74 16.14 -11.22
CA ASP A 289 19.39 16.68 -11.07
C ASP A 289 18.33 15.57 -10.95
N LEU A 290 18.62 14.32 -11.37
CA LEU A 290 17.65 13.22 -11.40
C LEU A 290 16.96 12.96 -10.06
N ASN A 291 17.67 13.12 -8.96
CA ASN A 291 17.12 12.93 -7.62
C ASN A 291 16.18 14.08 -7.17
N ARG A 292 16.22 15.20 -7.89
CA ARG A 292 15.51 16.43 -7.52
C ARG A 292 14.37 16.81 -8.47
N ILE A 293 14.26 16.14 -9.62
CA ILE A 293 13.27 16.52 -10.64
C ILE A 293 11.81 16.38 -10.15
N PHE A 294 11.59 15.57 -9.10
CA PHE A 294 10.28 15.42 -8.47
C PHE A 294 10.06 16.36 -7.28
N ASP A 295 11.08 17.13 -6.87
CA ASP A 295 10.93 18.15 -5.82
C ASP A 295 10.01 19.26 -6.34
N PRO A 296 9.04 19.71 -5.54
CA PRO A 296 8.23 20.87 -5.90
C PRO A 296 9.13 22.07 -6.20
N PHE A 297 8.81 22.82 -7.27
CA PHE A 297 9.51 24.03 -7.77
C PHE A 297 10.89 23.81 -8.38
N PHE A 298 11.42 22.61 -8.36
CA PHE A 298 12.65 22.33 -9.08
C PHE A 298 12.42 22.52 -10.60
N THR A 299 13.19 23.39 -11.21
CA THR A 299 13.16 23.63 -12.64
C THR A 299 14.52 24.09 -13.16
N THR A 300 14.92 23.57 -14.30
CA THR A 300 16.10 24.02 -15.06
C THR A 300 15.73 25.04 -16.16
N LYS A 301 14.42 25.32 -16.32
CA LYS A 301 13.92 26.29 -17.30
C LYS A 301 14.16 27.72 -16.80
N ALA A 302 14.38 28.65 -17.75
CA ALA A 302 14.53 30.06 -17.43
C ALA A 302 13.35 30.60 -16.61
N VAL A 303 13.63 31.58 -15.75
CA VAL A 303 12.62 32.24 -14.89
C VAL A 303 11.40 32.62 -15.72
N GLY A 304 10.23 32.12 -15.28
CA GLY A 304 8.96 32.36 -15.94
C GLY A 304 8.57 31.40 -17.06
N ARG A 305 9.36 30.39 -17.41
CA ARG A 305 8.99 29.35 -18.38
C ARG A 305 8.56 28.01 -17.76
N GLY A 306 8.63 27.87 -16.43
CA GLY A 306 8.17 26.65 -15.75
C GLY A 306 8.08 26.88 -14.26
N ALA A 307 6.92 26.55 -13.66
CA ALA A 307 6.70 26.66 -12.22
C ALA A 307 7.36 25.52 -11.41
N GLY A 308 8.02 24.56 -12.05
CA GLY A 308 8.64 23.41 -11.38
C GLY A 308 7.66 22.45 -10.67
N LEU A 309 6.35 22.57 -10.95
CA LEU A 309 5.30 21.78 -10.27
C LEU A 309 4.84 20.57 -11.05
N GLY A 310 5.13 20.48 -12.36
CA GLY A 310 4.56 19.43 -13.21
C GLY A 310 4.95 18.02 -12.80
N LEU A 311 6.23 17.75 -12.59
CA LEU A 311 6.73 16.42 -12.23
C LEU A 311 6.37 16.02 -10.79
N SER A 312 6.37 16.95 -9.86
CA SER A 312 5.95 16.69 -8.48
C SER A 312 4.46 16.32 -8.39
N ILE A 313 3.61 16.95 -9.22
CA ILE A 313 2.19 16.59 -9.36
C ILE A 313 2.05 15.17 -9.94
N CYS A 314 2.80 14.84 -11.01
CA CYS A 314 2.80 13.50 -11.58
C CYS A 314 3.16 12.44 -10.55
N TYR A 315 4.24 12.68 -9.80
CA TYR A 315 4.70 11.79 -8.75
C TYR A 315 3.65 11.60 -7.64
N GLY A 316 3.01 12.69 -7.19
CA GLY A 316 1.96 12.64 -6.17
C GLY A 316 0.72 11.87 -6.63
N ILE A 317 0.27 12.05 -7.87
CA ILE A 317 -0.88 11.33 -8.43
C ILE A 317 -0.57 9.84 -8.56
N ILE A 318 0.55 9.48 -9.15
CA ILE A 318 0.91 8.07 -9.39
C ILE A 318 1.16 7.32 -8.08
N ASN A 319 1.84 7.94 -7.10
CA ASN A 319 2.01 7.34 -5.77
C ASN A 319 0.68 7.12 -5.04
N LYS A 320 -0.26 8.07 -5.15
CA LYS A 320 -1.62 7.91 -4.59
C LYS A 320 -2.33 6.69 -5.15
N LEU A 321 -2.08 6.36 -6.42
CA LEU A 321 -2.65 5.20 -7.12
C LEU A 321 -1.92 3.88 -6.78
N GLY A 322 -0.88 3.89 -5.92
CA GLY A 322 -0.05 2.72 -5.63
C GLY A 322 0.92 2.37 -6.77
N GLY A 323 1.09 3.28 -7.73
CA GLY A 323 2.03 3.17 -8.84
C GLY A 323 3.41 3.77 -8.53
N ARG A 324 4.26 3.87 -9.56
CA ARG A 324 5.56 4.52 -9.48
C ARG A 324 5.95 5.14 -10.82
N ILE A 325 6.86 6.11 -10.77
CA ILE A 325 7.47 6.73 -11.96
C ILE A 325 8.98 6.45 -11.91
N GLU A 326 9.51 5.93 -12.98
CA GLU A 326 10.95 5.75 -13.19
C GLU A 326 11.42 6.68 -14.30
N VAL A 327 12.69 7.13 -14.23
CA VAL A 327 13.28 8.02 -15.21
C VAL A 327 14.64 7.51 -15.62
N VAL A 328 14.88 7.49 -16.93
CA VAL A 328 16.18 7.24 -17.53
C VAL A 328 16.47 8.40 -18.47
N SER A 329 17.59 9.08 -18.27
CA SER A 329 17.95 10.24 -19.08
C SER A 329 19.44 10.32 -19.34
N THR A 330 19.77 10.78 -20.52
CA THR A 330 21.15 11.06 -20.94
C THR A 330 21.19 12.44 -21.61
N VAL A 331 22.09 13.29 -21.14
CA VAL A 331 22.24 14.66 -21.66
C VAL A 331 22.50 14.60 -23.17
N ASP A 332 21.84 15.47 -23.91
CA ASP A 332 21.87 15.59 -25.38
C ASP A 332 21.40 14.36 -26.18
N VAL A 333 20.87 13.34 -25.51
CA VAL A 333 20.25 12.16 -26.13
C VAL A 333 18.74 12.15 -25.95
N GLY A 334 18.27 12.41 -24.73
CA GLY A 334 16.86 12.46 -24.40
C GLY A 334 16.51 11.87 -23.04
N THR A 335 15.19 11.79 -22.78
CA THR A 335 14.64 11.28 -21.52
C THR A 335 13.52 10.28 -21.78
N THR A 336 13.46 9.23 -20.98
CA THR A 336 12.33 8.31 -20.88
C THR A 336 11.75 8.34 -19.48
N PHE A 337 10.48 8.68 -19.35
CA PHE A 337 9.69 8.51 -18.15
C PHE A 337 8.83 7.27 -18.27
N SER A 338 9.00 6.31 -17.38
CA SER A 338 8.20 5.08 -17.30
C SER A 338 7.21 5.20 -16.14
N VAL A 339 5.92 5.23 -16.45
CA VAL A 339 4.82 5.36 -15.49
C VAL A 339 4.17 4.00 -15.29
N TYR A 340 4.26 3.46 -14.08
CA TYR A 340 3.67 2.17 -13.69
C TYR A 340 2.36 2.41 -12.94
N ILE A 341 1.26 1.89 -13.46
CA ILE A 341 -0.08 2.03 -12.89
C ILE A 341 -0.60 0.63 -12.57
N PRO A 342 -0.99 0.33 -11.31
CA PRO A 342 -1.46 -1.00 -10.95
C PRO A 342 -2.73 -1.36 -11.72
N ALA A 343 -2.85 -2.64 -12.10
CA ALA A 343 -4.08 -3.18 -12.66
C ALA A 343 -5.24 -3.03 -11.66
N ALA A 344 -6.45 -2.80 -12.16
CA ALA A 344 -7.65 -2.91 -11.34
C ALA A 344 -7.73 -4.35 -10.80
N GLU A 345 -7.98 -4.51 -9.49
CA GLU A 345 -8.24 -5.83 -8.92
C GLU A 345 -9.59 -6.31 -9.47
N ASP A 346 -9.61 -7.53 -10.01
CA ASP A 346 -10.87 -8.22 -10.35
C ASP A 346 -11.63 -8.46 -9.04
N ASN A 347 -12.77 -7.79 -8.88
CA ASN A 347 -13.70 -8.00 -7.76
C ASN A 347 -14.62 -9.19 -8.05
#